data_9f58202819129fde0394436d6e349e49
#
_entry.id   9f58202819129fde0394436d6e349e49
#
_cell.length_a   1.000
_cell.length_b   1.000
_cell.length_c   1.000
_cell.angle_alpha   90.00
_cell.angle_beta   90.00
_cell.angle_gamma   90.00
#
_symmetry.space_group_name_H-M   'P 1'
#
loop_
_entity.id
_entity.type
_entity.pdbx_description
1 polymer ?
#
loop_
_entity_poly.entity_id
_entity_poly.type
_entity_poly.pdbx_seq_one_letter_code
_entity_poly.pdbx_strand_id
1 'polypeptide(L)'
;VIDRVTTEEALINGWLSNFKEYQVLIDVDDINEYKALNSEFVEHFEFFNYDFGLAMSMIGKDGFRNRTKYRDAICKPGASEEERNHAFRMITIHAIGFIRTIQQRKAFINNHPKKLEIARKIIEARPGAKIITFSSNVKMAESIGYGVVYTGKNSSKKKNRITLEEFERQESGVINSCVKLNEGADIKGLSVAIILGLDSSETKSIQRRGRTIRKEGDKLAEIFNIVIDQTIETKWFANSHKNSPFITIDENGLDAVLRGDEPKPYVKKIKDFTFRY
;
A
#
# COMPACT_ATOMS: atom_id res chain seq x y z
N VAL A 1 -30.31 -8.33 -2.98
CA VAL A 1 -29.28 -8.37 -4.05
C VAL A 1 -28.70 -6.97 -4.09
N ILE A 2 -27.42 -6.82 -3.72
CA ILE A 2 -26.71 -5.54 -3.89
C ILE A 2 -26.18 -5.59 -5.33
N ASP A 3 -26.75 -4.79 -6.23
CA ASP A 3 -26.22 -4.59 -7.57
C ASP A 3 -24.79 -4.05 -7.47
N ARG A 4 -23.85 -4.80 -8.02
CA ARG A 4 -22.46 -4.36 -8.14
C ARG A 4 -22.30 -3.63 -9.46
N VAL A 5 -22.24 -2.32 -9.40
CA VAL A 5 -21.86 -1.49 -10.55
C VAL A 5 -20.37 -1.63 -10.77
N THR A 6 -19.95 -1.99 -11.97
CA THR A 6 -18.54 -2.02 -12.35
C THR A 6 -18.01 -0.62 -12.61
N THR A 7 -16.68 -0.43 -12.57
CA THR A 7 -16.05 0.85 -12.90
C THR A 7 -16.36 1.27 -14.35
N GLU A 8 -16.44 0.31 -15.26
CA GLU A 8 -16.76 0.52 -16.66
C GLU A 8 -18.20 1.01 -16.85
N GLU A 9 -19.17 0.37 -16.18
CA GLU A 9 -20.57 0.82 -16.18
C GLU A 9 -20.72 2.23 -15.59
N ALA A 10 -19.97 2.54 -14.51
CA ALA A 10 -20.01 3.86 -13.89
C ALA A 10 -19.40 4.95 -14.79
N LEU A 11 -18.39 4.63 -15.60
CA LEU A 11 -17.82 5.51 -16.62
C LEU A 11 -18.80 5.75 -17.78
N ILE A 12 -19.39 4.68 -18.34
CA ILE A 12 -20.34 4.74 -19.43
C ILE A 12 -21.58 5.57 -19.05
N ASN A 13 -22.09 5.37 -17.83
CA ASN A 13 -23.22 6.11 -17.30
C ASN A 13 -22.88 7.53 -16.85
N GLY A 14 -21.60 7.95 -16.96
CA GLY A 14 -21.14 9.28 -16.59
C GLY A 14 -21.21 9.58 -15.08
N TRP A 15 -21.19 8.56 -14.23
CA TRP A 15 -21.14 8.70 -12.77
C TRP A 15 -19.72 8.93 -12.25
N LEU A 16 -18.72 8.55 -13.04
CA LEU A 16 -17.31 8.82 -12.78
C LEU A 16 -16.73 9.71 -13.89
N SER A 17 -15.76 10.54 -13.55
CA SER A 17 -14.93 11.25 -14.51
C SER A 17 -13.99 10.29 -15.24
N ASN A 18 -13.60 10.66 -16.45
CA ASN A 18 -12.50 9.99 -17.13
C ASN A 18 -11.24 10.05 -16.24
N PHE A 19 -10.53 8.93 -16.13
CA PHE A 19 -9.29 8.88 -15.35
C PHE A 19 -8.25 8.03 -16.05
N LYS A 20 -6.99 8.33 -15.77
CA LYS A 20 -5.84 7.47 -16.09
C LYS A 20 -5.22 6.98 -14.78
N GLU A 21 -5.10 5.68 -14.60
CA GLU A 21 -4.47 5.08 -13.43
C GLU A 21 -3.15 4.43 -13.84
N TYR A 22 -2.09 4.78 -13.12
CA TYR A 22 -0.75 4.30 -13.40
C TYR A 22 -0.24 3.45 -12.23
N GLN A 23 0.34 2.30 -12.58
CA GLN A 23 1.27 1.58 -11.72
C GLN A 23 2.67 2.08 -12.05
N VAL A 24 3.24 2.90 -11.19
CA VAL A 24 4.61 3.42 -11.36
C VAL A 24 5.58 2.46 -10.68
N LEU A 25 6.27 1.63 -11.46
CA LEU A 25 7.29 0.73 -10.96
C LEU A 25 8.60 1.48 -10.77
N ILE A 26 9.10 1.50 -9.55
CA ILE A 26 10.38 2.11 -9.22
C ILE A 26 11.42 1.06 -8.84
N ASP A 27 12.62 1.20 -9.37
CA ASP A 27 13.79 0.41 -8.97
C ASP A 27 14.49 1.10 -7.78
N VAL A 28 15.02 0.31 -6.87
CA VAL A 28 15.74 0.79 -5.69
C VAL A 28 17.07 0.03 -5.52
N ASP A 29 18.13 0.74 -5.13
CA ASP A 29 19.49 0.18 -5.06
C ASP A 29 19.62 -0.85 -3.93
N ASP A 30 18.87 -0.67 -2.85
CA ASP A 30 18.87 -1.52 -1.65
C ASP A 30 17.86 -2.68 -1.71
N ILE A 31 17.37 -3.05 -2.89
CA ILE A 31 16.40 -4.15 -3.08
C ILE A 31 16.88 -5.49 -2.48
N ASN A 32 18.20 -5.69 -2.41
CA ASN A 32 18.76 -6.90 -1.82
C ASN A 32 18.49 -7.00 -0.31
N GLU A 33 18.38 -5.88 0.40
CA GLU A 33 17.94 -5.86 1.81
C GLU A 33 16.52 -6.40 1.93
N TYR A 34 15.61 -5.93 1.07
CA TYR A 34 14.25 -6.46 1.05
C TYR A 34 14.20 -7.96 0.72
N LYS A 35 15.01 -8.42 -0.24
CA LYS A 35 15.08 -9.84 -0.60
C LYS A 35 15.56 -10.71 0.57
N ALA A 36 16.55 -10.24 1.34
CA ALA A 36 17.02 -10.92 2.55
C ALA A 36 15.90 -11.02 3.61
N LEU A 37 15.21 -9.91 3.89
CA LEU A 37 14.04 -9.89 4.78
C LEU A 37 12.92 -10.82 4.30
N ASN A 38 12.72 -10.91 2.99
CA ASN A 38 11.72 -11.81 2.41
C ASN A 38 12.11 -13.29 2.56
N SER A 39 13.39 -13.62 2.40
CA SER A 39 13.90 -14.98 2.59
C SER A 39 13.74 -15.42 4.05
N GLU A 40 14.09 -14.55 5.00
CA GLU A 40 13.89 -14.79 6.43
C GLU A 40 12.39 -14.95 6.78
N PHE A 41 11.53 -14.15 6.17
CA PHE A 41 10.08 -14.29 6.33
C PHE A 41 9.59 -15.67 5.85
N VAL A 42 10.05 -16.12 4.68
CA VAL A 42 9.66 -17.40 4.09
C VAL A 42 10.09 -18.54 5.00
N GLU A 43 11.32 -18.54 5.53
CA GLU A 43 11.82 -19.53 6.49
C GLU A 43 10.92 -19.65 7.73
N HIS A 44 10.58 -18.52 8.34
CA HIS A 44 9.68 -18.53 9.49
C HIS A 44 8.26 -18.97 9.14
N PHE A 45 7.78 -18.65 7.95
CA PHE A 45 6.44 -18.99 7.48
C PHE A 45 6.34 -20.48 7.11
N GLU A 46 7.40 -21.06 6.55
CA GLU A 46 7.50 -22.47 6.25
C GLU A 46 7.37 -23.35 7.49
N PHE A 47 7.94 -22.92 8.61
CA PHE A 47 7.79 -23.61 9.90
C PHE A 47 6.32 -23.83 10.29
N PHE A 48 5.43 -22.95 9.89
CA PHE A 48 3.99 -23.04 10.10
C PHE A 48 3.24 -23.58 8.88
N ASN A 49 3.91 -24.33 7.99
CA ASN A 49 3.34 -24.92 6.77
C ASN A 49 2.63 -23.87 5.88
N TYR A 50 3.12 -22.62 5.88
CA TYR A 50 2.53 -21.50 5.15
C TYR A 50 1.09 -21.17 5.55
N ASP A 51 0.68 -21.55 6.76
CA ASP A 51 -0.60 -21.17 7.35
C ASP A 51 -0.46 -19.85 8.10
N PHE A 52 -0.95 -18.77 7.46
CA PHE A 52 -0.91 -17.42 8.03
C PHE A 52 -1.74 -17.31 9.32
N GLY A 53 -2.89 -17.97 9.38
CA GLY A 53 -3.77 -17.96 10.56
C GLY A 53 -3.09 -18.64 11.74
N LEU A 54 -2.47 -19.81 11.50
CA LEU A 54 -1.71 -20.54 12.49
C LEU A 54 -0.53 -19.69 13.01
N ALA A 55 0.31 -19.17 12.12
CA ALA A 55 1.46 -18.35 12.49
C ALA A 55 1.06 -17.12 13.33
N MET A 56 0.02 -16.40 12.90
CA MET A 56 -0.51 -15.23 13.63
C MET A 56 -1.12 -15.61 14.98
N SER A 57 -1.73 -16.77 15.11
CA SER A 57 -2.31 -17.24 16.37
C SER A 57 -1.28 -17.51 17.48
N MET A 58 -0.01 -17.72 17.08
CA MET A 58 1.11 -17.96 18.02
C MET A 58 1.56 -16.69 18.75
N ILE A 59 1.00 -15.53 18.36
CA ILE A 59 1.38 -14.19 18.84
C ILE A 59 0.17 -13.55 19.52
N GLY A 60 0.43 -12.51 20.34
CA GLY A 60 -0.63 -11.78 21.00
C GLY A 60 -1.10 -12.42 22.31
N LYS A 61 -2.30 -12.04 22.77
CA LYS A 61 -2.82 -12.36 24.10
C LYS A 61 -2.88 -13.86 24.40
N ASP A 62 -3.30 -14.67 23.41
CA ASP A 62 -3.41 -16.11 23.53
C ASP A 62 -2.19 -16.88 22.99
N GLY A 63 -1.16 -16.16 22.56
CA GLY A 63 0.00 -16.74 21.88
C GLY A 63 0.71 -17.82 22.69
N PHE A 64 0.89 -17.63 24.00
CA PHE A 64 1.50 -18.66 24.86
C PHE A 64 0.68 -19.95 24.88
N ARG A 65 -0.63 -19.85 25.08
CA ARG A 65 -1.55 -20.98 25.09
C ARG A 65 -1.54 -21.71 23.73
N ASN A 66 -1.56 -20.98 22.64
CA ASN A 66 -1.57 -21.54 21.30
C ASN A 66 -0.25 -22.25 20.99
N ARG A 67 0.90 -21.67 21.36
CA ARG A 67 2.21 -22.32 21.24
C ARG A 67 2.28 -23.62 22.05
N THR A 68 1.72 -23.63 23.26
CA THR A 68 1.66 -24.83 24.08
C THR A 68 0.84 -25.93 23.41
N LYS A 69 -0.35 -25.62 22.91
CA LYS A 69 -1.20 -26.55 22.17
C LYS A 69 -0.52 -27.09 20.91
N TYR A 70 0.11 -26.20 20.13
CA TYR A 70 0.81 -26.57 18.91
C TYR A 70 2.01 -27.46 19.19
N ARG A 71 2.79 -27.19 20.25
CA ARG A 71 3.85 -28.07 20.75
C ARG A 71 3.32 -29.46 21.04
N ASP A 72 2.22 -29.55 21.80
CA ASP A 72 1.65 -30.84 22.19
C ASP A 72 1.10 -31.63 20.98
N ALA A 73 0.69 -30.92 19.92
CA ALA A 73 0.24 -31.54 18.67
C ALA A 73 1.40 -32.06 17.80
N ILE A 74 2.57 -31.39 17.81
CA ILE A 74 3.71 -31.81 16.98
C ILE A 74 4.68 -32.78 17.69
N CYS A 75 4.71 -32.79 19.02
CA CYS A 75 5.54 -33.73 19.77
C CYS A 75 4.97 -35.13 19.72
N LYS A 76 5.86 -36.11 19.58
CA LYS A 76 5.47 -37.55 19.64
C LYS A 76 4.90 -37.92 21.00
N PRO A 77 3.96 -38.87 21.07
CA PRO A 77 3.58 -39.47 22.34
C PRO A 77 4.80 -40.00 23.08
N GLY A 78 4.98 -39.62 24.35
CA GLY A 78 6.13 -40.03 25.16
C GLY A 78 7.37 -39.16 25.02
N ALA A 79 7.31 -38.04 24.28
CA ALA A 79 8.42 -37.10 24.19
C ALA A 79 8.86 -36.60 25.58
N SER A 80 10.18 -36.57 25.81
CA SER A 80 10.79 -36.04 27.02
C SER A 80 10.46 -34.60 27.29
N GLU A 81 10.66 -34.14 28.51
CA GLU A 81 10.48 -32.72 28.85
C GLU A 81 11.47 -31.82 28.07
N GLU A 82 12.69 -32.28 27.84
CA GLU A 82 13.69 -31.57 27.07
C GLU A 82 13.26 -31.40 25.61
N GLU A 83 12.75 -32.44 24.96
CA GLU A 83 12.21 -32.39 23.61
C GLU A 83 11.03 -31.40 23.49
N ARG A 84 10.12 -31.45 24.47
CA ARG A 84 8.98 -30.53 24.53
C ARG A 84 9.42 -29.07 24.72
N ASN A 85 10.40 -28.85 25.59
CA ASN A 85 10.97 -27.52 25.81
C ASN A 85 11.72 -27.00 24.58
N HIS A 86 12.44 -27.88 23.88
CA HIS A 86 13.07 -27.52 22.60
C HIS A 86 12.04 -27.15 21.54
N ALA A 87 11.01 -27.96 21.33
CA ALA A 87 9.92 -27.67 20.40
C ALA A 87 9.24 -26.34 20.72
N PHE A 88 8.93 -26.09 22.00
CA PHE A 88 8.33 -24.81 22.41
C PHE A 88 9.22 -23.59 22.12
N ARG A 89 10.53 -23.72 22.33
CA ARG A 89 11.51 -22.67 21.96
C ARG A 89 11.50 -22.41 20.46
N MET A 90 11.55 -23.48 19.64
CA MET A 90 11.52 -23.33 18.17
C MET A 90 10.24 -22.66 17.68
N ILE A 91 9.07 -23.07 18.17
CA ILE A 91 7.79 -22.42 17.86
C ILE A 91 7.83 -20.94 18.22
N THR A 92 8.41 -20.60 19.37
CA THR A 92 8.49 -19.21 19.83
C THR A 92 9.42 -18.36 18.95
N ILE A 93 10.59 -18.90 18.58
CA ILE A 93 11.56 -18.24 17.70
C ILE A 93 10.91 -17.95 16.34
N HIS A 94 10.29 -18.95 15.72
CA HIS A 94 9.66 -18.77 14.41
C HIS A 94 8.44 -17.86 14.47
N ALA A 95 7.63 -17.89 15.54
CA ALA A 95 6.50 -16.98 15.69
C ALA A 95 6.94 -15.51 15.82
N ILE A 96 7.96 -15.24 16.65
CA ILE A 96 8.52 -13.88 16.81
C ILE A 96 9.20 -13.42 15.53
N GLY A 97 10.00 -14.29 14.90
CA GLY A 97 10.66 -14.00 13.62
C GLY A 97 9.65 -13.68 12.52
N PHE A 98 8.57 -14.45 12.42
CA PHE A 98 7.50 -14.23 11.45
C PHE A 98 6.89 -12.83 11.55
N ILE A 99 6.48 -12.39 12.75
CA ILE A 99 5.90 -11.04 12.89
C ILE A 99 6.94 -9.93 12.70
N ARG A 100 8.18 -10.13 13.18
CA ARG A 100 9.28 -9.18 13.01
C ARG A 100 9.54 -8.94 11.52
N THR A 101 9.69 -10.00 10.73
CA THR A 101 9.97 -9.90 9.29
C THR A 101 8.81 -9.29 8.51
N ILE A 102 7.55 -9.55 8.88
CA ILE A 102 6.39 -8.83 8.32
C ILE A 102 6.52 -7.32 8.57
N GLN A 103 6.87 -6.93 9.81
CA GLN A 103 6.99 -5.51 10.16
C GLN A 103 8.15 -4.84 9.45
N GLN A 104 9.31 -5.51 9.35
CA GLN A 104 10.49 -5.00 8.66
C GLN A 104 10.26 -4.85 7.15
N ARG A 105 9.66 -5.85 6.49
CA ARG A 105 9.27 -5.77 5.08
C ARG A 105 8.30 -4.61 4.82
N LYS A 106 7.29 -4.44 5.67
CA LYS A 106 6.36 -3.30 5.59
C LYS A 106 7.07 -1.97 5.84
N ALA A 107 7.99 -1.91 6.79
CA ALA A 107 8.75 -0.70 7.08
C ALA A 107 9.63 -0.29 5.91
N PHE A 108 10.34 -1.22 5.28
CA PHE A 108 11.11 -0.99 4.06
C PHE A 108 10.24 -0.34 2.98
N ILE A 109 9.13 -1.00 2.63
CA ILE A 109 8.22 -0.54 1.59
C ILE A 109 7.63 0.83 1.91
N ASN A 110 7.10 1.01 3.13
CA ASN A 110 6.31 2.16 3.50
C ASN A 110 7.11 3.42 3.82
N ASN A 111 8.42 3.27 4.10
CA ASN A 111 9.29 4.38 4.48
C ASN A 111 10.38 4.66 3.45
N HIS A 112 10.38 3.96 2.31
CA HIS A 112 11.44 4.08 1.33
C HIS A 112 11.54 5.50 0.75
N PRO A 113 12.73 6.16 0.81
CA PRO A 113 12.89 7.56 0.41
C PRO A 113 12.61 7.80 -1.08
N LYS A 114 12.86 6.81 -1.93
CA LYS A 114 12.57 6.90 -3.37
C LYS A 114 11.10 7.20 -3.67
N LYS A 115 10.18 6.71 -2.84
CA LYS A 115 8.75 7.02 -2.98
C LYS A 115 8.45 8.50 -2.75
N LEU A 116 9.15 9.15 -1.81
CA LEU A 116 9.03 10.60 -1.57
C LEU A 116 9.56 11.40 -2.75
N GLU A 117 10.70 10.99 -3.31
CA GLU A 117 11.29 11.59 -4.50
C GLU A 117 10.30 11.57 -5.68
N ILE A 118 9.74 10.41 -5.99
CA ILE A 118 8.76 10.25 -7.06
C ILE A 118 7.47 11.05 -6.79
N ALA A 119 6.97 11.05 -5.55
CA ALA A 119 5.80 11.84 -5.19
C ALA A 119 6.02 13.34 -5.39
N ARG A 120 7.17 13.87 -4.96
CA ARG A 120 7.55 15.27 -5.17
C ARG A 120 7.64 15.63 -6.65
N LYS A 121 8.28 14.77 -7.44
CA LYS A 121 8.38 14.93 -8.90
C LYS A 121 7.01 15.05 -9.56
N ILE A 122 6.04 14.24 -9.15
CA ILE A 122 4.66 14.31 -9.66
C ILE A 122 3.99 15.64 -9.23
N ILE A 123 4.14 16.03 -7.96
CA ILE A 123 3.57 17.28 -7.42
C ILE A 123 4.12 18.49 -8.19
N GLU A 124 5.43 18.57 -8.37
CA GLU A 124 6.12 19.66 -9.07
C GLU A 124 5.71 19.76 -10.54
N ALA A 125 5.44 18.63 -11.18
CA ALA A 125 4.98 18.58 -12.58
C ALA A 125 3.49 18.94 -12.76
N ARG A 126 2.73 19.14 -11.68
CA ARG A 126 1.29 19.47 -11.70
C ARG A 126 0.96 20.71 -10.85
N PRO A 127 1.59 21.87 -11.11
CA PRO A 127 1.53 23.05 -10.22
C PRO A 127 0.12 23.65 -10.05
N GLY A 128 -0.78 23.44 -11.01
CA GLY A 128 -2.17 23.92 -10.95
C GLY A 128 -3.16 22.86 -10.50
N ALA A 129 -2.70 21.67 -10.13
CA ALA A 129 -3.58 20.58 -9.76
C ALA A 129 -3.98 20.65 -8.28
N LYS A 130 -5.15 20.09 -7.97
CA LYS A 130 -5.57 19.79 -6.62
C LYS A 130 -5.22 18.33 -6.33
N ILE A 131 -4.24 18.12 -5.46
CA ILE A 131 -3.54 16.84 -5.29
C ILE A 131 -3.84 16.26 -3.91
N ILE A 132 -4.14 14.96 -3.86
CA ILE A 132 -4.17 14.18 -2.62
C ILE A 132 -3.07 13.13 -2.63
N THR A 133 -2.35 12.99 -1.50
CA THR A 133 -1.43 11.88 -1.31
C THR A 133 -1.95 10.91 -0.24
N PHE A 134 -1.73 9.63 -0.42
CA PHE A 134 -2.10 8.59 0.54
C PHE A 134 -0.85 7.85 1.02
N SER A 135 -0.47 8.09 2.26
CA SER A 135 0.69 7.46 2.91
C SER A 135 0.26 6.40 3.91
N SER A 136 1.11 5.41 4.15
CA SER A 136 0.86 4.34 5.13
C SER A 136 1.03 4.80 6.57
N ASN A 137 1.80 5.87 6.80
CA ASN A 137 2.07 6.39 8.14
C ASN A 137 2.24 7.92 8.13
N VAL A 138 2.13 8.51 9.33
CA VAL A 138 2.18 9.96 9.54
C VAL A 138 3.53 10.55 9.12
N LYS A 139 4.65 9.87 9.47
CA LYS A 139 5.99 10.34 9.15
C LYS A 139 6.18 10.51 7.64
N MET A 140 5.71 9.55 6.85
CA MET A 140 5.78 9.62 5.39
C MET A 140 4.95 10.80 4.86
N ALA A 141 3.71 10.99 5.37
CA ALA A 141 2.85 12.11 4.97
C ALA A 141 3.50 13.48 5.29
N GLU A 142 4.09 13.63 6.46
CA GLU A 142 4.82 14.84 6.88
C GLU A 142 6.08 15.07 6.05
N SER A 143 6.77 14.00 5.65
CA SER A 143 8.03 14.07 4.89
C SER A 143 7.86 14.47 3.43
N ILE A 144 6.64 14.53 2.88
CA ILE A 144 6.41 14.99 1.50
C ILE A 144 6.89 16.43 1.32
N GLY A 145 6.66 17.30 2.30
CA GLY A 145 7.18 18.66 2.31
C GLY A 145 6.40 19.67 1.46
N TYR A 146 5.27 19.27 0.87
CA TYR A 146 4.35 20.12 0.10
C TYR A 146 2.96 20.10 0.73
N GLY A 147 2.30 21.26 0.78
CA GLY A 147 0.90 21.39 1.17
C GLY A 147 0.62 21.14 2.65
N VAL A 148 -0.60 20.74 2.95
CA VAL A 148 -1.07 20.53 4.32
C VAL A 148 -1.14 19.04 4.67
N VAL A 149 -0.95 18.72 5.96
CA VAL A 149 -0.96 17.33 6.45
C VAL A 149 -2.24 17.05 7.23
N TYR A 150 -2.97 16.02 6.81
CA TYR A 150 -4.19 15.55 7.44
C TYR A 150 -3.93 14.18 8.09
N THR A 151 -3.77 14.18 9.42
CA THR A 151 -3.49 12.94 10.18
C THR A 151 -4.42 12.76 11.36
N GLY A 152 -4.69 11.49 11.69
CA GLY A 152 -5.58 11.18 12.80
C GLY A 152 -4.96 11.20 14.19
N LYS A 153 -3.64 11.40 14.32
CA LYS A 153 -2.93 11.16 15.59
C LYS A 153 -2.83 12.36 16.52
N ASN A 154 -2.70 13.59 16.02
CA ASN A 154 -2.30 14.74 16.85
C ASN A 154 -3.21 15.95 16.71
N SER A 155 -4.28 15.89 15.95
CA SER A 155 -5.16 17.02 15.79
C SER A 155 -6.52 16.70 16.36
N SER A 156 -7.06 17.65 17.13
CA SER A 156 -8.46 17.61 17.50
C SER A 156 -9.30 17.44 16.23
N LYS A 157 -10.42 16.75 16.31
CA LYS A 157 -11.39 16.65 15.18
C LYS A 157 -11.67 18.03 14.55
N LYS A 158 -11.65 19.09 15.36
CA LYS A 158 -11.86 20.49 14.95
C LYS A 158 -10.73 20.97 14.02
N LYS A 159 -9.45 20.73 14.33
CA LYS A 159 -8.31 21.16 13.50
C LYS A 159 -8.33 20.46 12.14
N ASN A 160 -8.57 19.17 12.12
CA ASN A 160 -8.67 18.40 10.86
C ASN A 160 -9.81 18.91 9.98
N ARG A 161 -10.97 19.23 10.58
CA ARG A 161 -12.10 19.79 9.84
C ARG A 161 -11.74 21.14 9.22
N ILE A 162 -11.13 22.04 9.98
CA ILE A 162 -10.69 23.35 9.49
C ILE A 162 -9.70 23.19 8.32
N THR A 163 -8.67 22.34 8.48
CA THR A 163 -7.68 22.06 7.43
C THR A 163 -8.35 21.56 6.16
N LEU A 164 -9.34 20.67 6.28
CA LEU A 164 -10.06 20.14 5.13
C LEU A 164 -10.93 21.21 4.46
N GLU A 165 -11.70 21.98 5.24
CA GLU A 165 -12.54 23.07 4.74
C GLU A 165 -11.71 24.17 4.05
N GLU A 166 -10.53 24.49 4.58
CA GLU A 166 -9.60 25.45 3.95
C GLU A 166 -9.05 24.89 2.64
N PHE A 167 -8.67 23.63 2.61
CA PHE A 167 -8.19 22.97 1.39
C PHE A 167 -9.30 22.84 0.33
N GLU A 168 -10.54 22.58 0.75
CA GLU A 168 -11.68 22.51 -0.19
C GLU A 168 -11.95 23.82 -0.92
N ARG A 169 -11.69 24.96 -0.29
CA ARG A 169 -11.86 26.30 -0.90
C ARG A 169 -10.76 26.66 -1.89
N GLN A 170 -9.63 25.96 -1.86
CA GLN A 170 -8.52 26.21 -2.78
C GLN A 170 -8.82 25.57 -4.14
N GLU A 171 -8.43 26.25 -5.22
CA GLU A 171 -8.51 25.70 -6.58
C GLU A 171 -7.41 24.70 -6.88
N SER A 172 -6.24 24.86 -6.24
CA SER A 172 -5.07 23.99 -6.37
C SER A 172 -4.39 23.81 -5.01
N GLY A 173 -3.50 22.82 -4.91
CA GLY A 173 -2.73 22.57 -3.68
C GLY A 173 -2.58 21.09 -3.39
N VAL A 174 -1.91 20.78 -2.28
CA VAL A 174 -1.61 19.41 -1.89
C VAL A 174 -2.14 19.13 -0.48
N ILE A 175 -2.87 18.02 -0.33
CA ILE A 175 -3.25 17.47 0.98
C ILE A 175 -2.62 16.09 1.16
N ASN A 176 -1.81 15.95 2.20
CA ASN A 176 -1.11 14.72 2.54
C ASN A 176 -1.89 13.95 3.58
N SER A 177 -2.43 12.78 3.21
CA SER A 177 -3.28 11.97 4.07
C SER A 177 -2.56 10.73 4.57
N CYS A 178 -2.77 10.41 5.85
CA CYS A 178 -2.45 9.12 6.42
C CYS A 178 -3.72 8.43 6.94
N VAL A 179 -4.07 7.30 6.31
CA VAL A 179 -5.11 6.32 6.72
C VAL A 179 -6.54 6.84 6.91
N LYS A 180 -6.78 8.02 7.48
CA LYS A 180 -8.14 8.44 7.89
C LYS A 180 -9.00 9.10 6.82
N LEU A 181 -8.41 9.67 5.76
CA LEU A 181 -9.18 10.18 4.63
C LEU A 181 -9.80 9.07 3.76
N ASN A 182 -9.55 7.80 4.10
CA ASN A 182 -10.25 6.69 3.46
C ASN A 182 -11.75 6.65 3.80
N GLU A 183 -12.19 7.36 4.86
CA GLU A 183 -13.58 7.34 5.32
C GLU A 183 -14.14 8.78 5.44
N GLY A 184 -15.06 9.16 4.55
CA GLY A 184 -16.01 10.26 4.77
C GLY A 184 -15.67 11.66 4.24
N ALA A 185 -14.47 12.02 3.79
CA ALA A 185 -14.22 13.35 3.24
C ALA A 185 -14.50 13.40 1.72
N ASP A 186 -15.37 14.29 1.31
CA ASP A 186 -15.71 14.57 -0.09
C ASP A 186 -14.98 15.84 -0.54
N ILE A 187 -13.78 15.70 -1.08
CA ILE A 187 -12.98 16.82 -1.55
C ILE A 187 -13.27 17.08 -3.00
N LYS A 188 -13.87 18.22 -3.29
CA LYS A 188 -14.16 18.65 -4.67
C LYS A 188 -12.91 19.12 -5.39
N GLY A 189 -12.89 18.93 -6.71
CA GLY A 189 -11.83 19.43 -7.59
C GLY A 189 -10.53 18.63 -7.57
N LEU A 190 -10.47 17.49 -6.87
CA LEU A 190 -9.30 16.61 -6.94
C LEU A 190 -9.06 16.15 -8.37
N SER A 191 -7.85 16.37 -8.88
CA SER A 191 -7.43 15.96 -10.22
C SER A 191 -6.26 14.98 -10.21
N VAL A 192 -5.50 14.91 -9.11
CA VAL A 192 -4.37 13.98 -8.98
C VAL A 192 -4.41 13.27 -7.64
N ALA A 193 -4.24 11.95 -7.66
CA ALA A 193 -3.97 11.14 -6.47
C ALA A 193 -2.61 10.47 -6.56
N ILE A 194 -1.84 10.50 -5.47
CA ILE A 194 -0.54 9.83 -5.36
C ILE A 194 -0.60 8.83 -4.21
N ILE A 195 -0.48 7.55 -4.53
CA ILE A 195 -0.57 6.45 -3.57
C ILE A 195 0.82 5.95 -3.22
N LEU A 196 1.32 6.31 -2.03
CA LEU A 196 2.61 5.86 -1.52
C LEU A 196 2.51 4.59 -0.67
N GLY A 197 1.33 4.34 -0.10
CA GLY A 197 1.08 3.18 0.75
C GLY A 197 0.00 2.27 0.17
N LEU A 198 0.41 1.12 -0.37
CA LEU A 198 -0.49 0.09 -0.86
C LEU A 198 -0.79 -0.94 0.21
N ASP A 199 -1.97 -1.51 0.12
CA ASP A 199 -2.33 -2.75 0.79
C ASP A 199 -3.11 -3.65 -0.20
N SER A 200 -3.31 -4.91 0.16
CA SER A 200 -4.01 -5.87 -0.69
C SER A 200 -5.53 -5.69 -0.75
N SER A 201 -6.08 -4.65 -0.12
CA SER A 201 -7.52 -4.42 -0.01
C SER A 201 -8.08 -3.73 -1.25
N GLU A 202 -8.83 -4.45 -2.07
CA GLU A 202 -9.58 -3.91 -3.20
C GLU A 202 -10.54 -2.79 -2.77
N THR A 203 -11.23 -2.95 -1.64
CA THR A 203 -12.17 -1.96 -1.10
C THR A 203 -11.51 -0.61 -0.85
N LYS A 204 -10.32 -0.60 -0.24
CA LYS A 204 -9.58 0.65 0.01
C LYS A 204 -9.08 1.29 -1.28
N SER A 205 -8.65 0.48 -2.25
CA SER A 205 -8.24 0.97 -3.56
C SER A 205 -9.42 1.64 -4.28
N ILE A 206 -10.59 1.01 -4.28
CA ILE A 206 -11.83 1.57 -4.84
C ILE A 206 -12.22 2.88 -4.13
N GLN A 207 -12.14 2.93 -2.81
CA GLN A 207 -12.45 4.14 -2.04
C GLN A 207 -11.51 5.30 -2.36
N ARG A 208 -10.21 5.05 -2.47
CA ARG A 208 -9.21 6.06 -2.85
C ARG A 208 -9.47 6.60 -4.25
N ARG A 209 -9.69 5.71 -5.22
CA ARG A 209 -10.07 6.07 -6.60
C ARG A 209 -11.35 6.91 -6.62
N GLY A 210 -12.43 6.42 -6.01
CA GLY A 210 -13.72 7.09 -5.99
C GLY A 210 -13.71 8.52 -5.44
N ARG A 211 -12.68 8.90 -4.66
CA ARG A 211 -12.50 10.27 -4.19
C ARG A 211 -11.85 11.17 -5.22
N THR A 212 -10.95 10.62 -6.01
CA THR A 212 -10.17 11.37 -7.02
C THR A 212 -10.93 11.53 -8.33
N ILE A 213 -11.76 10.55 -8.68
CA ILE A 213 -12.44 10.47 -9.98
C ILE A 213 -13.90 10.93 -9.95
N ARG A 214 -14.31 11.70 -8.94
CA ARG A 214 -15.66 12.25 -8.93
C ARG A 214 -15.85 13.23 -10.08
N LYS A 215 -17.03 13.13 -10.71
CA LYS A 215 -17.36 13.97 -11.88
C LYS A 215 -17.43 15.44 -11.48
N GLU A 216 -16.47 16.23 -11.93
CA GLU A 216 -16.50 17.67 -11.93
C GLU A 216 -16.14 18.18 -13.34
N GLY A 217 -17.12 18.23 -14.22
CA GLY A 217 -16.92 18.59 -15.64
C GLY A 217 -16.16 17.53 -16.43
N ASP A 218 -15.39 17.95 -17.44
CA ASP A 218 -14.63 17.08 -18.35
C ASP A 218 -13.16 16.90 -17.92
N LYS A 219 -12.84 17.12 -16.63
CA LYS A 219 -11.46 16.97 -16.14
C LYS A 219 -11.05 15.51 -16.14
N LEU A 220 -9.88 15.23 -16.70
CA LEU A 220 -9.20 13.95 -16.61
C LEU A 220 -8.50 13.86 -15.23
N ALA A 221 -8.85 12.86 -14.43
CA ALA A 221 -8.15 12.57 -13.19
C ALA A 221 -6.94 11.66 -13.43
N GLU A 222 -5.85 11.87 -12.70
CA GLU A 222 -4.65 11.03 -12.76
C GLU A 222 -4.43 10.37 -11.40
N ILE A 223 -4.17 9.05 -11.40
CA ILE A 223 -3.88 8.28 -10.20
C ILE A 223 -2.53 7.59 -10.38
N PHE A 224 -1.58 7.90 -9.51
CA PHE A 224 -0.24 7.33 -9.53
C PHE A 224 -0.04 6.41 -8.32
N ASN A 225 0.05 5.11 -8.55
CA ASN A 225 0.37 4.13 -7.52
C ASN A 225 1.86 3.84 -7.56
N ILE A 226 2.63 4.34 -6.59
CA ILE A 226 4.09 4.16 -6.54
C ILE A 226 4.40 2.80 -5.91
N VAL A 227 4.98 1.91 -6.68
CA VAL A 227 5.23 0.51 -6.35
C VAL A 227 6.71 0.20 -6.46
N ILE A 228 7.34 -0.25 -5.39
CA ILE A 228 8.73 -0.74 -5.46
C ILE A 228 8.73 -2.09 -6.16
N ASP A 229 9.40 -2.16 -7.32
CA ASP A 229 9.50 -3.42 -8.06
C ASP A 229 10.25 -4.49 -7.26
N GLN A 230 9.99 -5.76 -7.55
CA GLN A 230 10.53 -6.91 -6.82
C GLN A 230 10.21 -6.91 -5.31
N THR A 231 9.09 -6.28 -4.91
CA THR A 231 8.54 -6.38 -3.56
C THR A 231 7.13 -6.97 -3.58
N ILE A 232 6.59 -7.27 -2.41
CA ILE A 232 5.21 -7.75 -2.27
C ILE A 232 4.16 -6.74 -2.75
N GLU A 233 4.54 -5.46 -2.91
CA GLU A 233 3.62 -4.43 -3.40
C GLU A 233 3.11 -4.73 -4.82
N THR A 234 3.93 -5.33 -5.68
CA THR A 234 3.49 -5.73 -7.02
C THR A 234 2.33 -6.72 -6.96
N LYS A 235 2.37 -7.66 -6.01
CA LYS A 235 1.27 -8.61 -5.76
C LYS A 235 0.06 -7.93 -5.13
N TRP A 236 0.28 -7.02 -4.18
CA TRP A 236 -0.81 -6.24 -3.56
C TRP A 236 -1.52 -5.37 -4.59
N PHE A 237 -0.76 -4.69 -5.45
CA PHE A 237 -1.32 -3.89 -6.52
C PHE A 237 -2.18 -4.75 -7.46
N ALA A 238 -1.62 -5.85 -7.98
CA ALA A 238 -2.34 -6.77 -8.87
C ALA A 238 -3.63 -7.31 -8.22
N ASN A 239 -3.60 -7.66 -6.94
CA ASN A 239 -4.78 -8.14 -6.22
C ASN A 239 -5.85 -7.07 -6.02
N SER A 240 -5.45 -5.82 -5.79
CA SER A 240 -6.38 -4.71 -5.55
C SER A 240 -6.93 -4.07 -6.83
N HIS A 241 -6.39 -4.44 -8.00
CA HIS A 241 -6.76 -3.87 -9.30
C HIS A 241 -7.23 -4.91 -10.33
N LYS A 242 -7.68 -6.08 -9.88
CA LYS A 242 -8.12 -7.18 -10.77
C LYS A 242 -9.20 -6.77 -11.79
N ASN A 243 -10.06 -5.84 -11.40
CA ASN A 243 -11.24 -5.43 -12.16
C ASN A 243 -11.18 -3.94 -12.55
N SER A 244 -9.98 -3.38 -12.73
CA SER A 244 -9.81 -1.96 -13.04
C SER A 244 -8.73 -1.77 -14.09
N PRO A 245 -8.95 -0.91 -15.09
CA PRO A 245 -7.94 -0.60 -16.08
C PRO A 245 -6.81 0.22 -15.43
N PHE A 246 -5.58 -0.09 -15.76
CA PHE A 246 -4.39 0.69 -15.38
C PHE A 246 -3.29 0.53 -16.43
N ILE A 247 -2.33 1.45 -16.40
CA ILE A 247 -1.16 1.46 -17.27
C ILE A 247 0.08 1.24 -16.40
N THR A 248 0.87 0.21 -16.68
CA THR A 248 2.15 -0.01 -16.00
C THR A 248 3.23 0.81 -16.68
N ILE A 249 3.96 1.60 -15.92
CA ILE A 249 5.08 2.44 -16.37
C ILE A 249 6.27 2.30 -15.42
N ASP A 250 7.48 2.48 -15.95
CA ASP A 250 8.68 2.70 -15.16
C ASP A 250 8.93 4.22 -14.95
N GLU A 251 10.07 4.58 -14.38
CA GLU A 251 10.44 5.99 -14.16
C GLU A 251 10.55 6.78 -15.46
N ASN A 252 11.01 6.16 -16.56
CA ASN A 252 11.06 6.83 -17.87
C ASN A 252 9.65 7.05 -18.45
N GLY A 253 8.77 6.07 -18.27
CA GLY A 253 7.36 6.18 -18.63
C GLY A 253 6.66 7.27 -17.81
N LEU A 254 6.99 7.38 -16.52
CA LEU A 254 6.50 8.48 -15.69
C LEU A 254 6.96 9.84 -16.23
N ASP A 255 8.23 9.99 -16.62
CA ASP A 255 8.74 11.22 -17.20
C ASP A 255 8.01 11.61 -18.47
N ALA A 256 7.68 10.66 -19.33
CA ALA A 256 6.87 10.89 -20.51
C ALA A 256 5.47 11.41 -20.13
N VAL A 257 4.77 10.72 -19.22
CA VAL A 257 3.44 11.12 -18.74
C VAL A 257 3.46 12.51 -18.12
N LEU A 258 4.48 12.84 -17.33
CA LEU A 258 4.59 14.17 -16.69
C LEU A 258 4.80 15.30 -17.70
N ARG A 259 5.43 15.03 -18.84
CA ARG A 259 5.55 15.98 -19.96
C ARG A 259 4.29 16.07 -20.84
N GLY A 260 3.31 15.18 -20.65
CA GLY A 260 2.12 15.09 -21.47
C GLY A 260 2.27 14.15 -22.68
N ASP A 261 3.36 13.36 -22.74
CA ASP A 261 3.60 12.38 -23.79
C ASP A 261 2.91 11.05 -23.46
N GLU A 262 2.60 10.25 -24.46
CA GLU A 262 2.15 8.87 -24.25
C GLU A 262 3.35 8.00 -23.80
N PRO A 263 3.23 7.26 -22.68
CA PRO A 263 4.31 6.40 -22.21
C PRO A 263 4.50 5.22 -23.16
N LYS A 264 5.75 4.83 -23.40
CA LYS A 264 6.04 3.57 -24.10
C LYS A 264 5.50 2.39 -23.29
N PRO A 265 5.03 1.33 -23.98
CA PRO A 265 4.59 0.11 -23.30
C PRO A 265 5.69 -0.41 -22.38
N TYR A 266 5.34 -0.69 -21.13
CA TYR A 266 6.27 -1.28 -20.18
C TYR A 266 6.60 -2.71 -20.59
N VAL A 267 7.90 -2.97 -20.84
CA VAL A 267 8.40 -4.30 -21.09
C VAL A 267 8.95 -4.86 -19.77
N LYS A 268 8.25 -5.84 -19.21
CA LYS A 268 8.70 -6.50 -17.98
C LYS A 268 10.08 -7.11 -18.19
N LYS A 269 11.09 -6.59 -17.50
CA LYS A 269 12.41 -7.22 -17.45
C LYS A 269 12.26 -8.58 -16.75
N ILE A 270 12.78 -9.65 -17.34
CA ILE A 270 12.87 -10.95 -16.68
C ILE A 270 13.84 -10.74 -15.51
N LYS A 271 13.30 -10.75 -14.30
CA LYS A 271 14.08 -10.62 -13.06
C LYS A 271 14.02 -11.98 -12.38
N ASP A 272 15.17 -12.46 -11.90
CA ASP A 272 15.35 -13.82 -11.34
C ASP A 272 14.60 -14.08 -10.03
N PHE A 273 13.82 -13.11 -9.56
CA PHE A 273 13.14 -13.19 -8.28
C PHE A 273 11.62 -13.20 -8.43
N THR A 274 11.02 -14.33 -8.10
CA THR A 274 9.56 -14.50 -8.01
C THR A 274 9.14 -14.66 -6.56
N PHE A 275 8.23 -13.79 -6.09
CA PHE A 275 7.60 -13.98 -4.79
C PHE A 275 6.66 -15.18 -4.84
N ARG A 276 6.95 -16.20 -4.06
CA ARG A 276 6.03 -17.33 -3.88
C ARG A 276 4.92 -17.00 -2.86
N TYR A 277 5.20 -16.09 -1.89
CA TYR A 277 4.29 -15.77 -0.78
C TYR A 277 4.27 -14.28 -0.44
#